data_961e98a156e6ac0db809c523e57cb49e
#
_entry.id   961e98a156e6ac0db809c523e57cb49e
#
_cell.length_a   1.000
_cell.length_b   1.000
_cell.length_c   1.000
_cell.angle_alpha   90.00
_cell.angle_beta   90.00
_cell.angle_gamma   90.00
#
_symmetry.space_group_name_H-M   'P 1'
#
loop_
_entity.id
_entity.type
_entity.pdbx_description
1 polymer ?
#
loop_
_entity_poly.entity_id
_entity_poly.type
_entity_poly.pdbx_seq_one_letter_code
_entity_poly.pdbx_strand_id
1 'polypeptide(L)'
;MREGKDEWTGLMRLAISGDSAAYHRLLKAVTPVLRAGARRGLARAGQPVDQSEDVVQDILLAVHLKRHTWDVNAPFAPWLFAIARNKLIDALRRRGRRVFVNIDDFAETIPDQPAAETASAGEIAGLLQTLPPRQRDVLQSIAVESASIRDTAAKFSMSEGAVRVALHRALSGLTAKLREQ
;
A
#
# COMPACT_ATOMS: atom_id res chain seq x y z
N MET A 1 12.71 4.25 -17.26
CA MET A 1 11.60 3.60 -16.55
C MET A 1 11.24 4.16 -15.17
N ARG A 2 12.05 5.03 -14.58
CA ARG A 2 11.53 6.14 -13.76
C ARG A 2 10.43 6.90 -14.51
N GLU A 3 10.54 7.03 -15.80
CA GLU A 3 9.59 7.72 -16.68
C GLU A 3 8.13 7.31 -16.49
N GLY A 4 7.79 6.02 -16.42
CA GLY A 4 6.38 5.58 -16.28
C GLY A 4 5.75 5.90 -14.92
N LYS A 5 6.52 5.85 -13.81
CA LYS A 5 6.01 6.22 -12.47
C LYS A 5 5.96 7.73 -12.30
N ASP A 6 6.88 8.46 -12.90
CA ASP A 6 6.88 9.93 -12.97
C ASP A 6 5.73 10.40 -13.86
N GLU A 7 5.45 9.70 -14.96
CA GLU A 7 4.28 9.92 -15.82
C GLU A 7 2.97 9.74 -15.04
N TRP A 8 2.82 8.66 -14.24
CA TRP A 8 1.63 8.46 -13.41
C TRP A 8 1.42 9.60 -12.40
N THR A 9 2.51 10.07 -11.81
CA THR A 9 2.48 11.21 -10.87
C THR A 9 2.02 12.48 -11.58
N GLY A 10 2.53 12.74 -12.78
CA GLY A 10 2.11 13.86 -13.63
C GLY A 10 0.63 13.78 -14.02
N LEU A 11 0.19 12.60 -14.49
CA LEU A 11 -1.21 12.36 -14.86
C LEU A 11 -2.16 12.54 -13.65
N MET A 12 -1.75 12.08 -12.47
CA MET A 12 -2.56 12.23 -11.26
C MET A 12 -2.66 13.69 -10.82
N ARG A 13 -1.60 14.48 -10.94
CA ARG A 13 -1.64 15.94 -10.66
C ARG A 13 -2.63 16.65 -11.57
N LEU A 14 -2.57 16.37 -12.88
CA LEU A 14 -3.52 16.92 -13.85
C LEU A 14 -4.97 16.48 -13.55
N ALA A 15 -5.16 15.22 -13.15
CA ALA A 15 -6.47 14.70 -12.79
C ALA A 15 -7.07 15.41 -11.56
N ILE A 16 -6.26 15.71 -10.55
CA ILE A 16 -6.70 16.45 -9.36
C ILE A 16 -7.02 17.92 -9.70
N SER A 17 -6.32 18.52 -10.67
CA SER A 17 -6.63 19.86 -11.17
C SER A 17 -7.87 19.91 -12.10
N GLY A 18 -8.53 18.76 -12.33
CA GLY A 18 -9.79 18.68 -13.08
C GLY A 18 -9.68 18.11 -14.49
N ASP A 19 -8.50 17.69 -14.96
CA ASP A 19 -8.32 17.04 -16.27
C ASP A 19 -8.82 15.59 -16.23
N SER A 20 -10.06 15.39 -16.71
CA SER A 20 -10.68 14.06 -16.79
C SER A 20 -9.98 13.14 -17.82
N ALA A 21 -9.41 13.70 -18.89
CA ALA A 21 -8.69 12.93 -19.90
C ALA A 21 -7.36 12.39 -19.33
N ALA A 22 -6.65 13.20 -18.54
CA ALA A 22 -5.45 12.75 -17.81
C ALA A 22 -5.80 11.62 -16.81
N TYR A 23 -6.93 11.76 -16.10
CA TYR A 23 -7.40 10.72 -15.19
C TYR A 23 -7.68 9.41 -15.92
N HIS A 24 -8.35 9.46 -17.06
CA HIS A 24 -8.64 8.27 -17.87
C HIS A 24 -7.36 7.58 -18.38
N ARG A 25 -6.38 8.36 -18.84
CA ARG A 25 -5.06 7.85 -19.23
C ARG A 25 -4.34 7.18 -18.07
N LEU A 26 -4.37 7.79 -16.89
CA LEU A 26 -3.80 7.22 -15.68
C LEU A 26 -4.42 5.85 -15.35
N LEU A 27 -5.75 5.76 -15.27
CA LEU A 27 -6.43 4.50 -14.96
C LEU A 27 -6.10 3.41 -15.99
N LYS A 28 -6.04 3.78 -17.29
CA LYS A 28 -5.65 2.85 -18.36
C LYS A 28 -4.21 2.37 -18.20
N ALA A 29 -3.30 3.24 -17.82
CA ALA A 29 -1.88 2.91 -17.64
C ALA A 29 -1.62 2.02 -16.41
N VAL A 30 -2.32 2.24 -15.28
CA VAL A 30 -2.10 1.47 -14.05
C VAL A 30 -2.82 0.11 -14.04
N THR A 31 -3.93 -0.04 -14.78
CA THR A 31 -4.76 -1.25 -14.78
C THR A 31 -3.98 -2.54 -15.11
N PRO A 32 -3.12 -2.61 -16.14
CA PRO A 32 -2.33 -3.82 -16.43
C PRO A 32 -1.41 -4.21 -15.28
N VAL A 33 -0.80 -3.23 -14.62
CA VAL A 33 0.10 -3.44 -13.48
C VAL A 33 -0.67 -3.97 -12.28
N LEU A 34 -1.83 -3.39 -11.97
CA LEU A 34 -2.70 -3.83 -10.90
C LEU A 34 -3.22 -5.25 -11.14
N ARG A 35 -3.61 -5.58 -12.38
CA ARG A 35 -4.06 -6.92 -12.78
C ARG A 35 -2.96 -7.96 -12.58
N ALA A 36 -1.76 -7.69 -13.04
CA ALA A 36 -0.64 -8.60 -12.87
C ALA A 36 -0.28 -8.81 -11.38
N GLY A 37 -0.29 -7.75 -10.57
CA GLY A 37 -0.09 -7.83 -9.12
C GLY A 37 -1.19 -8.63 -8.41
N ALA A 38 -2.46 -8.38 -8.75
CA ALA A 38 -3.59 -9.12 -8.17
C ALA A 38 -3.52 -10.61 -8.51
N ARG A 39 -3.21 -10.96 -9.77
CA ARG A 39 -3.04 -12.38 -10.20
C ARG A 39 -1.92 -13.07 -9.43
N ARG A 40 -0.76 -12.42 -9.28
CA ARG A 40 0.35 -12.99 -8.49
C ARG A 40 -0.01 -13.17 -7.03
N GLY A 41 -0.61 -12.17 -6.41
CA GLY A 41 -1.01 -12.25 -5.01
C GLY A 41 -2.07 -13.33 -4.76
N LEU A 42 -3.05 -13.49 -5.64
CA LEU A 42 -4.03 -14.58 -5.59
C LEU A 42 -3.35 -15.95 -5.76
N ALA A 43 -2.48 -16.11 -6.77
CA ALA A 43 -1.75 -17.35 -7.03
C ALA A 43 -0.89 -17.76 -5.84
N ARG A 44 -0.11 -16.84 -5.24
CA ARG A 44 0.68 -17.10 -4.03
C ARG A 44 -0.19 -17.53 -2.83
N ALA A 45 -1.41 -17.02 -2.76
CA ALA A 45 -2.38 -17.41 -1.74
C ALA A 45 -3.14 -18.70 -2.06
N GLY A 46 -2.84 -19.37 -3.19
CA GLY A 46 -3.58 -20.55 -3.63
C GLY A 46 -5.03 -20.27 -3.96
N GLN A 47 -5.34 -19.07 -4.47
CA GLN A 47 -6.67 -18.65 -4.87
C GLN A 47 -6.82 -18.63 -6.40
N PRO A 48 -8.04 -18.83 -6.93
CA PRO A 48 -8.31 -18.73 -8.35
C PRO A 48 -7.94 -17.35 -8.91
N VAL A 49 -7.13 -17.32 -9.96
CA VAL A 49 -6.62 -16.09 -10.58
C VAL A 49 -7.66 -15.38 -11.48
N ASP A 50 -8.74 -16.07 -11.86
CA ASP A 50 -9.88 -15.50 -12.58
C ASP A 50 -10.59 -14.40 -11.80
N GLN A 51 -10.47 -14.43 -10.47
CA GLN A 51 -11.02 -13.41 -9.56
C GLN A 51 -10.18 -12.13 -9.48
N SER A 52 -9.08 -12.06 -10.24
CA SER A 52 -8.22 -10.86 -10.24
C SER A 52 -8.93 -9.62 -10.76
N GLU A 53 -9.90 -9.76 -11.66
CA GLU A 53 -10.64 -8.59 -12.20
C GLU A 53 -11.51 -7.93 -11.13
N ASP A 54 -12.17 -8.71 -10.26
CA ASP A 54 -12.95 -8.16 -9.14
C ASP A 54 -12.04 -7.37 -8.18
N VAL A 55 -10.85 -7.92 -7.89
CA VAL A 55 -9.86 -7.23 -7.05
C VAL A 55 -9.39 -5.93 -7.72
N VAL A 56 -9.13 -5.96 -9.03
CA VAL A 56 -8.71 -4.76 -9.79
C VAL A 56 -9.81 -3.70 -9.77
N GLN A 57 -11.07 -4.07 -9.96
CA GLN A 57 -12.19 -3.13 -9.87
C GLN A 57 -12.30 -2.51 -8.47
N ASP A 58 -12.20 -3.33 -7.42
CA ASP A 58 -12.18 -2.86 -6.03
C ASP A 58 -11.03 -1.87 -5.76
N ILE A 59 -9.85 -2.11 -6.37
CA ILE A 59 -8.70 -1.20 -6.27
C ILE A 59 -8.99 0.12 -6.98
N LEU A 60 -9.43 0.08 -8.23
CA LEU A 60 -9.72 1.28 -9.03
C LEU A 60 -10.80 2.13 -8.40
N LEU A 61 -11.86 1.50 -7.86
CA LEU A 61 -12.90 2.20 -7.10
C LEU A 61 -12.32 2.87 -5.85
N ALA A 62 -11.46 2.17 -5.09
CA ALA A 62 -10.83 2.74 -3.91
C ALA A 62 -9.89 3.90 -4.25
N VAL A 63 -9.14 3.81 -5.35
CA VAL A 63 -8.33 4.91 -5.89
C VAL A 63 -9.21 6.11 -6.21
N HIS A 64 -10.32 5.90 -6.90
CA HIS A 64 -11.26 6.97 -7.25
C HIS A 64 -11.82 7.68 -6.01
N LEU A 65 -12.29 6.92 -5.03
CA LEU A 65 -12.90 7.47 -3.81
C LEU A 65 -11.88 8.17 -2.90
N LYS A 66 -10.64 7.67 -2.87
CA LYS A 66 -9.58 8.17 -1.97
C LYS A 66 -8.60 9.15 -2.64
N ARG A 67 -8.76 9.48 -3.92
CA ARG A 67 -7.81 10.32 -4.66
C ARG A 67 -7.46 11.65 -3.98
N HIS A 68 -8.40 12.21 -3.21
CA HIS A 68 -8.21 13.43 -2.44
C HIS A 68 -7.26 13.27 -1.24
N THR A 69 -6.92 12.03 -0.86
CA THR A 69 -5.98 11.75 0.24
C THR A 69 -4.54 11.61 -0.23
N TRP A 70 -4.30 11.63 -1.54
CA TRP A 70 -2.96 11.58 -2.08
C TRP A 70 -2.28 12.95 -1.95
N ASP A 71 -1.03 12.95 -1.45
CA ASP A 71 -0.21 14.16 -1.40
C ASP A 71 0.37 14.45 -2.79
N VAL A 72 0.02 15.60 -3.35
CA VAL A 72 0.45 16.05 -4.70
C VAL A 72 1.97 16.23 -4.84
N ASN A 73 2.68 16.36 -3.70
CA ASN A 73 4.14 16.48 -3.67
C ASN A 73 4.84 15.11 -3.59
N ALA A 74 4.09 14.05 -3.30
CA ALA A 74 4.63 12.71 -3.20
C ALA A 74 4.50 11.93 -4.52
N PRO A 75 5.36 10.90 -4.77
CA PRO A 75 5.17 9.98 -5.87
C PRO A 75 3.83 9.23 -5.76
N PHE A 76 3.15 9.05 -6.90
CA PHE A 76 1.83 8.40 -6.92
C PHE A 76 1.90 6.88 -6.70
N ALA A 77 2.93 6.21 -7.22
CA ALA A 77 3.01 4.75 -7.21
C ALA A 77 2.99 4.11 -5.81
N PRO A 78 3.73 4.61 -4.80
CA PRO A 78 3.66 4.05 -3.44
C PRO A 78 2.26 4.14 -2.82
N TRP A 79 1.56 5.25 -3.02
CA TRP A 79 0.19 5.42 -2.55
C TRP A 79 -0.79 4.46 -3.25
N LEU A 80 -0.67 4.30 -4.57
CA LEU A 80 -1.45 3.36 -5.36
C LEU A 80 -1.25 1.92 -4.87
N PHE A 81 0.01 1.50 -4.69
CA PHE A 81 0.33 0.14 -4.29
C PHE A 81 -0.09 -0.18 -2.86
N ALA A 82 -0.07 0.80 -1.96
CA ALA A 82 -0.63 0.64 -0.61
C ALA A 82 -2.14 0.35 -0.67
N ILE A 83 -2.89 1.06 -1.50
CA ILE A 83 -4.32 0.79 -1.72
C ILE A 83 -4.52 -0.60 -2.32
N ALA A 84 -3.75 -0.94 -3.36
CA ALA A 84 -3.84 -2.23 -4.04
C ALA A 84 -3.57 -3.40 -3.10
N ARG A 85 -2.50 -3.31 -2.30
CA ARG A 85 -2.16 -4.30 -1.26
C ARG A 85 -3.30 -4.50 -0.27
N ASN A 86 -3.83 -3.41 0.28
CA ASN A 86 -4.92 -3.48 1.25
C ASN A 86 -6.18 -4.14 0.66
N LYS A 87 -6.55 -3.82 -0.59
CA LYS A 87 -7.69 -4.43 -1.27
C LYS A 87 -7.49 -5.91 -1.56
N LEU A 88 -6.29 -6.31 -1.94
CA LEU A 88 -5.96 -7.73 -2.11
C LEU A 88 -6.03 -8.49 -0.77
N ILE A 89 -5.49 -7.93 0.31
CA ILE A 89 -5.62 -8.49 1.66
C ILE A 89 -7.08 -8.64 2.06
N ASP A 90 -7.91 -7.62 1.85
CA ASP A 90 -9.34 -7.65 2.16
C ASP A 90 -10.06 -8.75 1.35
N ALA A 91 -9.72 -8.91 0.06
CA ALA A 91 -10.26 -9.97 -0.77
C ALA A 91 -9.88 -11.37 -0.26
N LEU A 92 -8.63 -11.56 0.16
CA LEU A 92 -8.14 -12.82 0.72
C LEU A 92 -8.76 -13.14 2.09
N ARG A 93 -8.95 -12.12 2.94
CA ARG A 93 -9.59 -12.27 4.27
C ARG A 93 -11.05 -12.66 4.17
N ARG A 94 -11.82 -12.08 3.24
CA ARG A 94 -13.22 -12.48 3.00
C ARG A 94 -13.37 -13.97 2.70
N ARG A 95 -12.27 -14.63 2.26
CA ARG A 95 -12.21 -16.06 1.95
C ARG A 95 -11.58 -16.91 3.06
N GLY A 96 -11.52 -16.38 4.29
CA GLY A 96 -11.07 -17.12 5.47
C GLY A 96 -9.58 -17.39 5.55
N ARG A 97 -8.75 -16.72 4.73
CA ARG A 97 -7.29 -16.90 4.77
C ARG A 97 -6.58 -15.69 5.35
N ARG A 98 -5.68 -15.95 6.32
CA ARG A 98 -4.65 -15.01 6.76
C ARG A 98 -3.45 -15.17 5.83
N VAL A 99 -3.27 -14.24 4.91
CA VAL A 99 -2.15 -14.28 3.95
C VAL A 99 -1.36 -12.98 4.05
N PHE A 100 -0.05 -13.12 4.09
CA PHE A 100 0.88 -12.02 3.93
C PHE A 100 0.94 -11.66 2.44
N VAL A 101 0.62 -10.41 2.10
CA VAL A 101 0.75 -9.87 0.74
C VAL A 101 1.88 -8.84 0.77
N ASN A 102 2.93 -9.10 0.00
CA ASN A 102 4.01 -8.13 -0.15
C ASN A 102 3.58 -7.00 -1.09
N ILE A 103 3.96 -5.76 -0.79
CA ILE A 103 3.76 -4.62 -1.69
C ILE A 103 4.54 -4.81 -3.00
N ASP A 104 5.64 -5.55 -2.95
CA ASP A 104 6.49 -5.88 -4.10
C ASP A 104 5.74 -6.71 -5.15
N ASP A 105 4.67 -7.43 -4.78
CA ASP A 105 3.81 -8.15 -5.73
C ASP A 105 3.24 -7.23 -6.82
N PHE A 106 3.07 -5.96 -6.50
CA PHE A 106 2.63 -4.92 -7.45
C PHE A 106 3.81 -4.17 -8.08
N ALA A 107 4.91 -3.99 -7.34
CA ALA A 107 6.09 -3.27 -7.81
C ALA A 107 6.90 -4.06 -8.85
N GLU A 108 7.05 -5.38 -8.68
CA GLU A 108 7.77 -6.29 -9.58
C GLU A 108 7.12 -6.45 -10.97
N THR A 109 5.87 -5.99 -11.15
CA THR A 109 5.19 -6.04 -12.46
C THR A 109 5.77 -5.06 -13.45
N ILE A 110 6.61 -4.14 -12.99
CA ILE A 110 7.31 -3.17 -13.85
C ILE A 110 8.71 -3.75 -14.06
N PRO A 111 9.06 -4.28 -15.28
CA PRO A 111 10.41 -4.74 -15.57
C PRO A 111 11.39 -3.60 -15.33
N ASP A 112 12.57 -3.89 -14.76
CA ASP A 112 13.65 -2.96 -14.45
C ASP A 112 13.37 -1.90 -13.35
N GLN A 113 13.23 -2.35 -12.11
CA GLN A 113 13.82 -1.58 -11.01
C GLN A 113 14.80 -2.48 -10.27
N PRO A 114 16.06 -2.02 -10.07
CA PRO A 114 16.75 -2.47 -8.90
C PRO A 114 15.80 -2.14 -7.74
N ALA A 115 15.52 -3.12 -6.89
CA ALA A 115 14.82 -2.89 -5.64
C ALA A 115 15.41 -1.57 -5.09
N ALA A 116 14.55 -0.55 -4.88
CA ALA A 116 14.94 0.55 -4.03
C ALA A 116 15.53 -0.15 -2.83
N GLU A 117 16.76 0.18 -2.43
CA GLU A 117 17.45 -0.44 -1.32
C GLU A 117 16.43 -0.56 -0.20
N THR A 118 15.82 -1.73 -0.12
CA THR A 118 14.92 -2.05 0.96
C THR A 118 15.86 -2.10 2.13
N ALA A 119 15.72 -1.12 3.04
CA ALA A 119 16.43 -1.13 4.30
C ALA A 119 16.46 -2.56 4.79
N SER A 120 17.65 -3.08 5.07
CA SER A 120 17.81 -4.49 5.40
C SER A 120 16.85 -4.84 6.54
N ALA A 121 16.39 -6.08 6.62
CA ALA A 121 15.47 -6.48 7.69
C ALA A 121 16.02 -6.09 9.08
N GLY A 122 17.37 -6.04 9.22
CA GLY A 122 18.05 -5.56 10.41
C GLY A 122 17.90 -4.05 10.65
N GLU A 123 17.98 -3.22 9.61
CA GLU A 123 17.80 -1.76 9.72
C GLU A 123 16.35 -1.42 10.06
N ILE A 124 15.39 -2.10 9.44
CA ILE A 124 13.96 -1.95 9.78
C ILE A 124 13.71 -2.36 11.22
N ALA A 125 14.27 -3.48 11.67
CA ALA A 125 14.16 -3.93 13.06
C ALA A 125 14.79 -2.92 14.04
N GLY A 126 15.95 -2.36 13.69
CA GLY A 126 16.61 -1.31 14.46
C GLY A 126 15.75 -0.04 14.57
N LEU A 127 15.20 0.43 13.46
CA LEU A 127 14.30 1.59 13.42
C LEU A 127 13.03 1.36 14.24
N LEU A 128 12.44 0.17 14.14
CA LEU A 128 11.26 -0.19 14.94
C LEU A 128 11.55 -0.16 16.45
N GLN A 129 12.75 -0.56 16.87
CA GLN A 129 13.14 -0.56 18.28
C GLN A 129 13.23 0.86 18.88
N THR A 130 13.40 1.87 18.05
CA THR A 130 13.42 3.26 18.50
C THR A 130 12.05 3.87 18.81
N LEU A 131 10.97 3.17 18.42
CA LEU A 131 9.62 3.60 18.69
C LEU A 131 9.15 3.22 20.10
N PRO A 132 8.27 4.02 20.74
CA PRO A 132 7.59 3.61 21.95
C PRO A 132 6.91 2.24 21.77
N PRO A 133 6.94 1.35 22.80
CA PRO A 133 6.48 -0.04 22.65
C PRO A 133 5.11 -0.18 21.99
N ARG A 134 4.13 0.59 22.46
CA ARG A 134 2.76 0.55 21.95
C ARG A 134 2.63 0.99 20.48
N GLN A 135 3.46 1.95 20.04
CA GLN A 135 3.49 2.39 18.64
C GLN A 135 4.15 1.32 17.75
N ARG A 136 5.21 0.70 18.24
CA ARG A 136 5.89 -0.42 17.59
C ARG A 136 4.94 -1.60 17.37
N ASP A 137 4.24 -2.02 18.43
CA ASP A 137 3.30 -3.16 18.39
C ASP A 137 2.17 -2.92 17.39
N VAL A 138 1.58 -1.72 17.39
CA VAL A 138 0.54 -1.32 16.43
C VAL A 138 1.09 -1.33 15.01
N LEU A 139 2.28 -0.75 14.79
CA LEU A 139 2.89 -0.71 13.47
C LEU A 139 3.24 -2.13 12.98
N GLN A 140 3.80 -2.97 13.83
CA GLN A 140 4.13 -4.35 13.52
C GLN A 140 2.86 -5.16 13.18
N SER A 141 1.79 -5.02 13.95
CA SER A 141 0.53 -5.70 13.68
C SER A 141 -0.06 -5.31 12.32
N ILE A 142 -0.01 -4.03 11.97
CA ILE A 142 -0.58 -3.54 10.70
C ILE A 142 0.36 -3.78 9.52
N ALA A 143 1.65 -3.44 9.66
CA ALA A 143 2.58 -3.47 8.53
C ALA A 143 3.16 -4.87 8.27
N VAL A 144 3.47 -5.64 9.32
CA VAL A 144 4.10 -6.97 9.20
C VAL A 144 3.03 -8.07 9.21
N GLU A 145 2.12 -8.07 10.20
CA GLU A 145 1.08 -9.11 10.32
C GLU A 145 -0.14 -8.84 9.42
N SER A 146 -0.14 -7.71 8.72
CA SER A 146 -1.24 -7.28 7.83
C SER A 146 -2.61 -7.22 8.55
N ALA A 147 -2.62 -6.98 9.87
CA ALA A 147 -3.83 -6.87 10.64
C ALA A 147 -4.64 -5.62 10.24
N SER A 148 -5.97 -5.69 10.28
CA SER A 148 -6.80 -4.51 10.10
C SER A 148 -6.72 -3.61 11.33
N ILE A 149 -7.12 -2.33 11.18
CA ILE A 149 -7.24 -1.41 12.32
C ILE A 149 -8.17 -2.01 13.39
N ARG A 150 -9.26 -2.63 12.96
CA ARG A 150 -10.24 -3.29 13.84
C ARG A 150 -9.63 -4.49 14.58
N ASP A 151 -8.89 -5.37 13.87
CA ASP A 151 -8.25 -6.53 14.49
C ASP A 151 -7.14 -6.09 15.45
N THR A 152 -6.37 -5.06 15.06
CA THR A 152 -5.34 -4.46 15.92
C THR A 152 -5.95 -3.81 17.17
N ALA A 153 -7.08 -3.12 17.02
CA ALA A 153 -7.84 -2.55 18.14
C ALA A 153 -8.29 -3.64 19.11
N ALA A 154 -8.87 -4.73 18.59
CA ALA A 154 -9.25 -5.88 19.40
C ALA A 154 -8.05 -6.57 20.08
N LYS A 155 -6.95 -6.80 19.33
CA LYS A 155 -5.72 -7.44 19.83
C LYS A 155 -5.10 -6.69 21.01
N PHE A 156 -5.08 -5.35 20.94
CA PHE A 156 -4.42 -4.51 21.95
C PHE A 156 -5.42 -3.82 22.90
N SER A 157 -6.71 -4.19 22.88
CA SER A 157 -7.76 -3.59 23.70
C SER A 157 -7.79 -2.05 23.56
N MET A 158 -7.70 -1.57 22.33
CA MET A 158 -7.71 -0.14 21.97
C MET A 158 -8.95 0.21 21.16
N SER A 159 -9.36 1.49 21.15
CA SER A 159 -10.30 1.96 20.14
C SER A 159 -9.63 2.05 18.76
N GLU A 160 -10.40 1.91 17.68
CA GLU A 160 -9.87 2.09 16.32
C GLU A 160 -9.25 3.48 16.11
N GLY A 161 -9.82 4.52 16.76
CA GLY A 161 -9.26 5.87 16.75
C GLY A 161 -7.87 5.93 17.40
N ALA A 162 -7.70 5.26 18.55
CA ALA A 162 -6.41 5.19 19.24
C ALA A 162 -5.37 4.43 18.42
N VAL A 163 -5.77 3.37 17.69
CA VAL A 163 -4.88 2.66 16.75
C VAL A 163 -4.42 3.58 15.61
N ARG A 164 -5.35 4.36 15.00
CA ARG A 164 -4.98 5.32 13.94
C ARG A 164 -4.00 6.39 14.42
N VAL A 165 -4.22 6.92 15.64
CA VAL A 165 -3.30 7.90 16.24
C VAL A 165 -1.93 7.29 16.53
N ALA A 166 -1.89 6.08 17.10
CA ALA A 166 -0.63 5.38 17.38
C ALA A 166 0.14 5.08 16.08
N LEU A 167 -0.54 4.61 15.04
CA LEU A 167 0.05 4.37 13.72
C LEU A 167 0.61 5.65 13.10
N HIS A 168 -0.15 6.75 13.14
CA HIS A 168 0.29 8.04 12.62
C HIS A 168 1.54 8.54 13.34
N ARG A 169 1.57 8.46 14.67
CA ARG A 169 2.74 8.85 15.48
C ARG A 169 3.96 7.97 15.20
N ALA A 170 3.76 6.66 15.04
CA ALA A 170 4.83 5.74 14.67
C ALA A 170 5.46 6.10 13.31
N LEU A 171 4.63 6.31 12.29
CA LEU A 171 5.09 6.67 10.95
C LEU A 171 5.79 8.04 10.94
N SER A 172 5.24 9.03 11.63
CA SER A 172 5.85 10.36 11.75
C SER A 172 7.22 10.28 12.45
N GLY A 173 7.34 9.49 13.52
CA GLY A 173 8.60 9.29 14.24
C GLY A 173 9.66 8.60 13.38
N LEU A 174 9.29 7.59 12.58
CA LEU A 174 10.21 6.94 11.65
C LEU A 174 10.65 7.88 10.53
N THR A 175 9.72 8.66 9.97
CA THR A 175 10.04 9.62 8.90
C THR A 175 11.00 10.71 9.39
N ALA A 176 10.82 11.20 10.60
CA ALA A 176 11.74 12.18 11.19
C ALA A 176 13.17 11.61 11.31
N LYS A 177 13.30 10.39 11.81
CA LYS A 177 14.62 9.72 11.97
C LYS A 177 15.31 9.38 10.66
N LEU A 178 14.54 9.00 9.62
CA LEU A 178 15.10 8.76 8.29
C LEU A 178 15.62 10.02 7.60
N ARG A 179 15.16 11.20 8.03
CA ARG A 179 15.66 12.50 7.52
C ARG A 179 16.91 13.00 8.25
N GLU A 180 17.19 12.44 9.43
CA GLU A 180 18.35 12.81 10.25
C GLU A 180 19.59 11.95 9.95
N GLN A 181 19.47 10.90 9.14
CA GLN A 181 20.55 10.05 8.65
C GLN A 181 21.02 10.48 7.26
#